data_4741b7ad768bb129e78a7aada84b859f
#
_entry.id   4741b7ad768bb129e78a7aada84b859f
#
_cell.length_a   1.000
_cell.length_b   1.000
_cell.length_c   1.000
_cell.angle_alpha   90.00
_cell.angle_beta   90.00
_cell.angle_gamma   90.00
#
_symmetry.space_group_name_H-M   'P 1'
#
loop_
_entity.id
_entity.type
_entity.pdbx_description
1 polymer ?
#
loop_
_entity_poly.entity_id
_entity_poly.type
_entity_poly.pdbx_seq_one_letter_code
_entity_poly.pdbx_strand_id
1 'polypeptide(L)'
;RGLGDVYKRQVIAVYLQDGSGTFSHFFENANLYIRNLRNIHVPAFHQTYDNYLQLFPLILLFGLKLGGIRGRFGWKRLFTFIVLSVILTQLVVNGLKLTTGVLRPDATNYFSFPSGHTAAAFMAATLLYKEYGFKGYWIGLVAYAAAIVTGFTRILNNRHWLFDVIIGAALGILLTDLAFRLVQLIFKDRGLIQHK
;
A
#
# COMPACT_ATOMS: atom_id res chain seq x y z
N ARG A 1 28.61 9.62 -12.44
CA ARG A 1 27.76 8.43 -12.70
C ARG A 1 26.40 8.75 -12.10
N GLY A 2 25.37 8.90 -12.97
CA GLY A 2 24.06 9.40 -12.55
C GLY A 2 23.25 8.34 -11.77
N LEU A 3 22.31 8.82 -10.93
CA LEU A 3 21.35 7.98 -10.17
C LEU A 3 20.59 6.99 -11.09
N GLY A 4 20.36 7.38 -12.34
CA GLY A 4 19.77 6.50 -13.37
C GLY A 4 20.61 5.25 -13.65
N ASP A 5 21.95 5.35 -13.62
CA ASP A 5 22.82 4.22 -13.89
C ASP A 5 22.88 3.22 -12.73
N VAL A 6 22.73 3.71 -11.49
CA VAL A 6 22.67 2.86 -10.29
C VAL A 6 21.34 2.11 -10.25
N TYR A 7 20.23 2.81 -10.54
CA TYR A 7 18.91 2.18 -10.62
C TYR A 7 18.85 1.16 -11.77
N LYS A 8 19.38 1.51 -12.96
CA LYS A 8 19.50 0.57 -14.09
C LYS A 8 20.20 -0.71 -13.71
N ARG A 9 21.34 -0.64 -13.03
CA ARG A 9 22.10 -1.83 -12.60
C ARG A 9 21.32 -2.67 -11.58
N GLN A 10 20.55 -2.06 -10.70
CA GLN A 10 19.78 -2.77 -9.67
C GLN A 10 18.50 -3.39 -10.23
N VAL A 11 17.76 -2.67 -11.08
CA VAL A 11 16.60 -3.22 -11.80
C VAL A 11 17.06 -4.35 -12.74
N ILE A 12 18.15 -4.14 -13.45
CA ILE A 12 18.76 -5.16 -14.30
C ILE A 12 19.18 -6.41 -13.47
N ALA A 13 19.79 -6.24 -12.31
CA ALA A 13 20.19 -7.37 -11.47
C ALA A 13 18.99 -8.18 -10.92
N VAL A 14 17.86 -7.53 -10.62
CA VAL A 14 16.65 -8.19 -10.13
C VAL A 14 15.83 -8.83 -11.26
N TYR A 15 15.87 -8.27 -12.49
CA TYR A 15 15.02 -8.70 -13.61
C TYR A 15 15.77 -9.46 -14.72
N LEU A 16 17.11 -9.41 -14.79
CA LEU A 16 17.89 -10.13 -15.80
C LEU A 16 18.00 -11.65 -15.55
N GLN A 17 17.48 -12.15 -14.42
CA GLN A 17 17.34 -13.60 -14.27
C GLN A 17 16.22 -14.18 -15.15
N ASP A 18 15.35 -13.36 -15.77
CA ASP A 18 14.13 -13.80 -16.44
C ASP A 18 14.08 -13.59 -17.98
N GLY A 19 15.16 -13.27 -18.64
CA GLY A 19 15.22 -13.31 -20.13
C GLY A 19 14.23 -12.43 -20.92
N SER A 20 13.39 -11.59 -20.27
CA SER A 20 12.38 -10.75 -20.94
C SER A 20 12.77 -9.26 -20.92
N GLY A 21 13.80 -8.91 -21.68
CA GLY A 21 14.33 -7.54 -21.73
C GLY A 21 13.30 -6.44 -22.04
N THR A 22 12.21 -6.76 -22.73
CA THR A 22 11.17 -5.79 -23.12
C THR A 22 10.30 -5.36 -21.92
N PHE A 23 9.97 -6.27 -21.02
CA PHE A 23 9.10 -6.00 -19.88
C PHE A 23 9.82 -5.19 -18.79
N SER A 24 11.07 -5.50 -18.51
CA SER A 24 11.89 -4.72 -17.56
C SER A 24 12.11 -3.27 -18.01
N HIS A 25 12.34 -3.05 -19.29
CA HIS A 25 12.49 -1.72 -19.88
C HIS A 25 11.22 -0.87 -19.75
N PHE A 26 10.04 -1.47 -19.86
CA PHE A 26 8.78 -0.75 -19.66
C PHE A 26 8.67 -0.18 -18.23
N PHE A 27 8.90 -1.00 -17.21
CA PHE A 27 8.82 -0.55 -15.81
C PHE A 27 9.88 0.49 -15.48
N GLU A 28 11.09 0.30 -15.96
CA GLU A 28 12.18 1.25 -15.78
C GLU A 28 11.85 2.61 -16.42
N ASN A 29 11.44 2.60 -17.67
CA ASN A 29 11.11 3.82 -18.41
C ASN A 29 9.93 4.56 -17.75
N ALA A 30 8.89 3.86 -17.31
CA ALA A 30 7.77 4.49 -16.63
C ALA A 30 8.19 5.12 -15.29
N ASN A 31 9.01 4.44 -14.48
CA ASN A 31 9.55 4.98 -13.24
C ASN A 31 10.39 6.24 -13.48
N LEU A 32 11.30 6.19 -14.46
CA LEU A 32 12.14 7.33 -14.80
C LEU A 32 11.35 8.50 -15.39
N TYR A 33 10.37 8.22 -16.23
CA TYR A 33 9.49 9.23 -16.80
C TYR A 33 8.71 9.99 -15.71
N ILE A 34 8.06 9.31 -14.80
CA ILE A 34 7.30 9.91 -13.69
C ILE A 34 8.22 10.72 -12.76
N ARG A 35 9.41 10.17 -12.44
CA ARG A 35 10.40 10.90 -11.65
C ARG A 35 10.87 12.18 -12.36
N ASN A 36 11.12 12.14 -13.66
CA ASN A 36 11.53 13.29 -14.43
C ASN A 36 10.43 14.37 -14.49
N LEU A 37 9.17 13.97 -14.74
CA LEU A 37 8.02 14.89 -14.65
C LEU A 37 7.94 15.57 -13.27
N ARG A 38 8.06 14.79 -12.20
CA ARG A 38 8.09 15.32 -10.82
C ARG A 38 9.22 16.33 -10.64
N ASN A 39 10.42 16.01 -11.09
CA ASN A 39 11.59 16.89 -10.92
C ASN A 39 11.50 18.19 -11.74
N ILE A 40 10.79 18.17 -12.88
CA ILE A 40 10.56 19.35 -13.70
C ILE A 40 9.47 20.24 -13.09
N HIS A 41 8.33 19.65 -12.67
CA HIS A 41 7.15 20.43 -12.31
C HIS A 41 7.07 20.79 -10.82
N VAL A 42 7.58 19.93 -9.94
CA VAL A 42 7.47 20.11 -8.47
C VAL A 42 8.77 19.75 -7.74
N PRO A 43 9.94 20.28 -8.14
CA PRO A 43 11.25 19.87 -7.59
C PRO A 43 11.37 20.07 -6.08
N ALA A 44 10.76 21.13 -5.55
CA ALA A 44 10.80 21.48 -4.12
C ALA A 44 9.68 20.85 -3.29
N PHE A 45 8.85 19.98 -3.86
CA PHE A 45 7.76 19.36 -3.11
C PHE A 45 8.30 18.47 -2.00
N HIS A 46 7.95 18.81 -0.75
CA HIS A 46 8.28 18.05 0.44
C HIS A 46 7.17 18.22 1.47
N GLN A 47 6.38 17.19 1.67
CA GLN A 47 5.24 17.19 2.59
C GLN A 47 5.29 16.00 3.52
N THR A 48 4.80 16.17 4.74
CA THR A 48 4.82 15.14 5.78
C THR A 48 3.42 14.65 6.18
N TYR A 49 2.37 15.24 5.62
CA TYR A 49 0.98 14.87 5.95
C TYR A 49 0.63 13.43 5.57
N ASP A 50 1.35 12.83 4.63
CA ASP A 50 1.20 11.43 4.23
C ASP A 50 1.50 10.44 5.37
N ASN A 51 2.34 10.83 6.35
CA ASN A 51 2.60 10.05 7.55
C ASN A 51 1.33 9.90 8.43
N TYR A 52 0.44 10.89 8.41
CA TYR A 52 -0.82 10.89 9.15
C TYR A 52 -1.98 10.41 8.30
N LEU A 53 -2.00 10.81 7.02
CA LEU A 53 -3.09 10.47 6.11
C LEU A 53 -3.25 8.95 5.90
N GLN A 54 -2.14 8.20 5.92
CA GLN A 54 -2.17 6.73 5.87
C GLN A 54 -3.01 6.10 7.00
N LEU A 55 -3.15 6.78 8.15
CA LEU A 55 -3.91 6.30 9.30
C LEU A 55 -5.37 6.76 9.28
N PHE A 56 -5.71 7.72 8.42
CA PHE A 56 -7.05 8.32 8.39
C PHE A 56 -8.18 7.28 8.28
N PRO A 57 -8.13 6.26 7.39
CA PRO A 57 -9.20 5.28 7.32
C PRO A 57 -9.33 4.45 8.61
N LEU A 58 -8.22 4.19 9.31
CA LEU A 58 -8.23 3.47 10.58
C LEU A 58 -8.82 4.33 11.71
N ILE A 59 -8.46 5.62 11.74
CA ILE A 59 -9.05 6.58 12.68
C ILE A 59 -10.57 6.68 12.47
N LEU A 60 -11.01 6.77 11.21
CA LEU A 60 -12.43 6.79 10.87
C LEU A 60 -13.13 5.49 11.29
N LEU A 61 -12.49 4.33 11.07
CA LEU A 61 -13.02 3.02 11.52
C LEU A 61 -13.30 3.01 13.04
N PHE A 62 -12.31 3.44 13.82
CA PHE A 62 -12.48 3.50 15.29
C PHE A 62 -13.47 4.58 15.69
N GLY A 63 -13.49 5.74 15.04
CA GLY A 63 -14.47 6.80 15.29
C GLY A 63 -15.91 6.31 15.08
N LEU A 64 -16.19 5.62 13.98
CA LEU A 64 -17.50 5.02 13.72
C LEU A 64 -17.86 3.97 14.77
N LYS A 65 -16.88 3.12 15.14
CA LYS A 65 -17.10 2.04 16.12
C LYS A 65 -17.38 2.57 17.53
N LEU A 66 -16.60 3.55 17.98
CA LEU A 66 -16.77 4.21 19.28
C LEU A 66 -18.03 5.09 19.32
N GLY A 67 -18.41 5.68 18.20
CA GLY A 67 -19.69 6.40 18.04
C GLY A 67 -20.94 5.49 18.04
N GLY A 68 -20.78 4.18 18.31
CA GLY A 68 -21.89 3.25 18.41
C GLY A 68 -22.44 2.75 17.07
N ILE A 69 -21.81 3.11 15.96
CA ILE A 69 -22.25 2.65 14.63
C ILE A 69 -21.85 1.17 14.47
N ARG A 70 -22.87 0.30 14.35
CA ARG A 70 -22.65 -1.14 14.20
C ARG A 70 -22.00 -1.45 12.88
N GLY A 71 -20.76 -2.02 12.93
CA GLY A 71 -20.05 -2.57 11.81
C GLY A 71 -20.37 -4.05 11.58
N ARG A 72 -19.62 -4.68 10.67
CA ARG A 72 -19.76 -6.11 10.33
C ARG A 72 -19.36 -7.02 11.49
N PHE A 73 -18.31 -6.68 12.21
CA PHE A 73 -17.72 -7.47 13.27
C PHE A 73 -17.94 -6.88 14.66
N GLY A 74 -18.09 -7.76 15.67
CA GLY A 74 -17.90 -7.37 17.07
C GLY A 74 -16.43 -7.03 17.37
N TRP A 75 -16.15 -6.40 18.51
CA TRP A 75 -14.82 -5.94 18.89
C TRP A 75 -13.73 -7.01 18.81
N LYS A 76 -13.99 -8.20 19.32
CA LYS A 76 -13.01 -9.29 19.31
C LYS A 76 -12.57 -9.68 17.89
N ARG A 77 -13.54 -9.85 16.98
CA ARG A 77 -13.26 -10.20 15.58
C ARG A 77 -12.58 -9.06 14.84
N LEU A 78 -13.03 -7.82 15.04
CA LEU A 78 -12.43 -6.65 14.45
C LEU A 78 -10.96 -6.51 14.86
N PHE A 79 -10.66 -6.68 16.15
CA PHE A 79 -9.28 -6.63 16.64
C PHE A 79 -8.42 -7.71 16.01
N THR A 80 -8.91 -8.96 15.97
CA THR A 80 -8.22 -10.06 15.28
C THR A 80 -7.97 -9.73 13.80
N PHE A 81 -8.96 -9.13 13.11
CA PHE A 81 -8.83 -8.74 11.72
C PHE A 81 -7.75 -7.67 11.52
N ILE A 82 -7.73 -6.64 12.37
CA ILE A 82 -6.70 -5.58 12.32
C ILE A 82 -5.31 -6.19 12.54
N VAL A 83 -5.14 -6.98 13.61
CA VAL A 83 -3.84 -7.57 13.96
C VAL A 83 -3.32 -8.48 12.85
N LEU A 84 -4.15 -9.36 12.30
CA LEU A 84 -3.75 -10.22 11.18
C LEU A 84 -3.37 -9.41 9.94
N SER A 85 -4.16 -8.37 9.61
CA SER A 85 -3.85 -7.51 8.46
C SER A 85 -2.50 -6.81 8.63
N VAL A 86 -2.23 -6.27 9.82
CA VAL A 86 -0.95 -5.60 10.12
C VAL A 86 0.20 -6.60 10.03
N ILE A 87 0.09 -7.76 10.68
CA ILE A 87 1.15 -8.78 10.69
C ILE A 87 1.47 -9.22 9.26
N LEU A 88 0.45 -9.62 8.48
CA LEU A 88 0.66 -10.09 7.11
C LEU A 88 1.29 -8.99 6.24
N THR A 89 0.78 -7.77 6.32
CA THR A 89 1.30 -6.65 5.52
C THR A 89 2.74 -6.33 5.90
N GLN A 90 3.06 -6.25 7.20
CA GLN A 90 4.41 -5.94 7.66
C GLN A 90 5.41 -7.06 7.32
N LEU A 91 5.04 -8.32 7.48
CA LEU A 91 5.91 -9.45 7.12
C LEU A 91 6.26 -9.43 5.63
N VAL A 92 5.26 -9.28 4.76
CA VAL A 92 5.48 -9.31 3.30
C VAL A 92 6.24 -8.07 2.84
N VAL A 93 5.82 -6.87 3.27
CA VAL A 93 6.45 -5.61 2.86
C VAL A 93 7.92 -5.55 3.32
N ASN A 94 8.20 -5.89 4.58
CA ASN A 94 9.57 -5.86 5.10
C ASN A 94 10.42 -7.00 4.51
N GLY A 95 9.85 -8.19 4.32
CA GLY A 95 10.52 -9.30 3.63
C GLY A 95 10.98 -8.89 2.22
N LEU A 96 10.08 -8.29 1.43
CA LEU A 96 10.42 -7.78 0.09
C LEU A 96 11.46 -6.65 0.14
N LYS A 97 11.38 -5.74 1.10
CA LYS A 97 12.41 -4.68 1.25
C LYS A 97 13.81 -5.25 1.48
N LEU A 98 13.90 -6.23 2.36
CA LEU A 98 15.20 -6.86 2.70
C LEU A 98 15.77 -7.68 1.55
N THR A 99 14.92 -8.33 0.76
CA THR A 99 15.36 -9.20 -0.35
C THR A 99 15.66 -8.44 -1.62
N THR A 100 14.93 -7.35 -1.92
CA THR A 100 15.09 -6.62 -3.19
C THR A 100 16.15 -5.52 -3.15
N GLY A 101 16.36 -4.86 -2.02
CA GLY A 101 17.38 -3.82 -1.86
C GLY A 101 17.29 -2.68 -2.89
N VAL A 102 16.07 -2.24 -3.28
CA VAL A 102 15.90 -1.21 -4.29
C VAL A 102 16.22 0.18 -3.75
N LEU A 103 17.11 0.92 -4.43
CA LEU A 103 17.47 2.29 -4.06
C LEU A 103 16.29 3.24 -4.29
N ARG A 104 16.06 4.14 -3.34
CA ARG A 104 15.04 5.19 -3.46
C ARG A 104 15.38 6.21 -4.56
N PRO A 105 14.36 6.87 -5.15
CA PRO A 105 14.60 7.94 -6.14
C PRO A 105 15.46 9.09 -5.61
N ASP A 106 15.38 9.41 -4.30
CA ASP A 106 16.18 10.43 -3.60
C ASP A 106 17.55 9.93 -3.12
N ALA A 107 17.90 8.68 -3.40
CA ALA A 107 19.15 8.03 -3.02
C ALA A 107 19.42 7.93 -1.50
N THR A 108 18.41 8.09 -0.63
CA THR A 108 18.61 8.08 0.83
C THR A 108 18.91 6.69 1.40
N ASN A 109 18.32 5.63 0.85
CA ASN A 109 18.53 4.24 1.28
C ASN A 109 18.03 3.21 0.26
N TYR A 110 18.28 1.92 0.53
CA TYR A 110 17.97 0.79 -0.34
C TYR A 110 16.63 0.07 0.01
N PHE A 111 15.70 0.73 0.70
CA PHE A 111 14.43 0.17 1.11
C PHE A 111 13.24 0.81 0.38
N SER A 112 13.38 1.00 -0.96
CA SER A 112 12.31 1.62 -1.74
C SER A 112 11.14 0.67 -1.96
N PHE A 113 11.39 -0.53 -2.47
CA PHE A 113 10.36 -1.48 -2.89
C PHE A 113 9.96 -2.48 -1.79
N PRO A 114 8.67 -2.70 -1.62
CA PRO A 114 7.52 -1.88 -2.00
C PRO A 114 7.30 -0.69 -1.04
N SER A 115 6.38 0.24 -1.40
CA SER A 115 6.05 1.38 -0.54
C SER A 115 5.27 0.97 0.70
N GLY A 116 5.90 1.08 1.88
CA GLY A 116 5.26 0.72 3.16
C GLY A 116 4.11 1.64 3.56
N HIS A 117 4.24 2.96 3.35
CA HIS A 117 3.16 3.93 3.63
C HIS A 117 1.94 3.66 2.74
N THR A 118 2.16 3.37 1.46
CA THR A 118 1.07 3.04 0.55
C THR A 118 0.41 1.72 0.95
N ALA A 119 1.18 0.69 1.28
CA ALA A 119 0.64 -0.58 1.74
C ALA A 119 -0.20 -0.41 3.02
N ALA A 120 0.28 0.37 4.00
CA ALA A 120 -0.46 0.66 5.23
C ALA A 120 -1.75 1.46 4.97
N ALA A 121 -1.71 2.47 4.08
CA ALA A 121 -2.88 3.26 3.73
C ALA A 121 -3.97 2.41 3.05
N PHE A 122 -3.59 1.57 2.09
CA PHE A 122 -4.53 0.68 1.39
C PHE A 122 -5.02 -0.47 2.29
N MET A 123 -4.19 -0.98 3.19
CA MET A 123 -4.62 -1.89 4.24
C MET A 123 -5.69 -1.24 5.12
N ALA A 124 -5.46 -0.02 5.63
CA ALA A 124 -6.40 0.70 6.47
C ALA A 124 -7.72 1.02 5.73
N ALA A 125 -7.65 1.40 4.46
CA ALA A 125 -8.81 1.63 3.61
C ALA A 125 -9.63 0.35 3.41
N THR A 126 -8.95 -0.78 3.16
CA THR A 126 -9.61 -2.08 2.98
C THR A 126 -10.24 -2.58 4.27
N LEU A 127 -9.59 -2.38 5.43
CA LEU A 127 -10.16 -2.67 6.75
C LEU A 127 -11.47 -1.90 6.96
N LEU A 128 -11.47 -0.59 6.74
CA LEU A 128 -12.65 0.25 6.87
C LEU A 128 -13.76 -0.19 5.91
N TYR A 129 -13.42 -0.45 4.65
CA TYR A 129 -14.39 -0.89 3.66
C TYR A 129 -15.01 -2.25 3.99
N LYS A 130 -14.21 -3.22 4.44
CA LYS A 130 -14.72 -4.54 4.86
C LYS A 130 -15.63 -4.45 6.08
N GLU A 131 -15.35 -3.54 7.02
CA GLU A 131 -16.12 -3.37 8.24
C GLU A 131 -17.42 -2.58 8.01
N TYR A 132 -17.41 -1.53 7.16
CA TYR A 132 -18.51 -0.57 7.02
C TYR A 132 -19.03 -0.36 5.58
N GLY A 133 -18.39 -0.90 4.56
CA GLY A 133 -18.76 -0.67 3.15
C GLY A 133 -20.21 -1.06 2.80
N PHE A 134 -20.79 -2.01 3.54
CA PHE A 134 -22.21 -2.38 3.38
C PHE A 134 -23.20 -1.27 3.77
N LYS A 135 -22.76 -0.24 4.50
CA LYS A 135 -23.58 0.93 4.86
C LYS A 135 -23.61 2.00 3.78
N GLY A 136 -22.68 1.95 2.84
CA GLY A 136 -22.64 2.88 1.72
C GLY A 136 -21.29 2.83 1.00
N TYR A 137 -21.32 2.82 -0.32
CA TYR A 137 -20.12 2.79 -1.18
C TYR A 137 -19.19 3.99 -0.95
N TRP A 138 -19.74 5.13 -0.53
CA TRP A 138 -19.00 6.36 -0.26
C TRP A 138 -17.93 6.19 0.83
N ILE A 139 -18.15 5.27 1.80
CA ILE A 139 -17.15 4.96 2.85
C ILE A 139 -15.88 4.41 2.21
N GLY A 140 -16.04 3.47 1.26
CA GLY A 140 -14.92 2.97 0.47
C GLY A 140 -14.27 4.06 -0.37
N LEU A 141 -15.07 4.88 -1.06
CA LEU A 141 -14.57 5.97 -1.88
C LEU A 141 -13.66 6.92 -1.10
N VAL A 142 -14.11 7.40 0.05
CA VAL A 142 -13.33 8.31 0.94
C VAL A 142 -12.05 7.61 1.45
N ALA A 143 -12.17 6.36 1.87
CA ALA A 143 -11.03 5.61 2.39
C ALA A 143 -9.93 5.39 1.33
N TYR A 144 -10.32 4.92 0.15
CA TYR A 144 -9.37 4.68 -0.93
C TYR A 144 -8.85 5.98 -1.55
N ALA A 145 -9.64 7.05 -1.58
CA ALA A 145 -9.14 8.37 -2.00
C ALA A 145 -7.99 8.84 -1.08
N ALA A 146 -8.14 8.73 0.23
CA ALA A 146 -7.05 9.04 1.18
C ALA A 146 -5.81 8.16 0.95
N ALA A 147 -6.00 6.86 0.68
CA ALA A 147 -4.91 5.94 0.38
C ALA A 147 -4.20 6.27 -0.94
N ILE A 148 -4.94 6.66 -1.98
CA ILE A 148 -4.39 7.11 -3.27
C ILE A 148 -3.58 8.39 -3.08
N VAL A 149 -4.11 9.38 -2.35
CA VAL A 149 -3.38 10.62 -2.05
C VAL A 149 -2.10 10.32 -1.28
N THR A 150 -2.14 9.40 -0.30
CA THR A 150 -0.94 8.94 0.41
C THR A 150 0.10 8.38 -0.57
N GLY A 151 -0.28 7.44 -1.43
CA GLY A 151 0.63 6.85 -2.42
C GLY A 151 1.20 7.87 -3.39
N PHE A 152 0.36 8.78 -3.89
CA PHE A 152 0.79 9.85 -4.80
C PHE A 152 1.79 10.81 -4.12
N THR A 153 1.55 11.16 -2.86
CA THR A 153 2.47 12.00 -2.08
C THR A 153 3.84 11.33 -1.92
N ARG A 154 3.91 10.00 -1.82
CA ARG A 154 5.21 9.29 -1.77
C ARG A 154 6.02 9.46 -3.05
N ILE A 155 5.37 9.51 -4.21
CA ILE A 155 6.01 9.79 -5.51
C ILE A 155 6.46 11.26 -5.55
N LEU A 156 5.58 12.19 -5.18
CA LEU A 156 5.88 13.62 -5.17
C LEU A 156 7.00 13.98 -4.18
N ASN A 157 7.09 13.30 -3.06
CA ASN A 157 8.19 13.42 -2.10
C ASN A 157 9.51 12.80 -2.57
N ASN A 158 9.56 12.20 -3.78
CA ASN A 158 10.72 11.49 -4.33
C ASN A 158 11.20 10.31 -3.46
N ARG A 159 10.31 9.74 -2.63
CA ARG A 159 10.62 8.67 -1.67
C ARG A 159 10.46 7.27 -2.26
N HIS A 160 9.58 7.14 -3.26
CA HIS A 160 9.23 5.86 -3.88
C HIS A 160 9.05 6.00 -5.38
N TRP A 161 9.38 4.96 -6.11
CA TRP A 161 9.09 4.82 -7.53
C TRP A 161 7.61 4.55 -7.76
N LEU A 162 7.12 4.80 -8.99
CA LEU A 162 5.73 4.53 -9.37
C LEU A 162 5.30 3.09 -9.01
N PHE A 163 6.12 2.11 -9.38
CA PHE A 163 5.79 0.70 -9.15
C PHE A 163 5.92 0.27 -7.69
N ASP A 164 6.75 0.93 -6.88
CA ASP A 164 6.76 0.71 -5.42
C ASP A 164 5.38 1.03 -4.82
N VAL A 165 4.75 2.09 -5.31
CA VAL A 165 3.43 2.56 -4.87
C VAL A 165 2.33 1.62 -5.37
N ILE A 166 2.34 1.24 -6.65
CA ILE A 166 1.34 0.33 -7.23
C ILE A 166 1.37 -1.03 -6.53
N ILE A 167 2.54 -1.62 -6.36
CA ILE A 167 2.69 -2.92 -5.67
C ILE A 167 2.36 -2.78 -4.18
N GLY A 168 2.77 -1.67 -3.53
CA GLY A 168 2.37 -1.39 -2.15
C GLY A 168 0.85 -1.35 -1.98
N ALA A 169 0.13 -0.68 -2.88
CA ALA A 169 -1.34 -0.64 -2.88
C ALA A 169 -1.96 -2.04 -3.06
N ALA A 170 -1.48 -2.79 -4.04
CA ALA A 170 -1.95 -4.16 -4.30
C ALA A 170 -1.74 -5.07 -3.07
N LEU A 171 -0.55 -5.03 -2.45
CA LEU A 171 -0.25 -5.80 -1.25
C LEU A 171 -1.15 -5.41 -0.08
N GLY A 172 -1.37 -4.10 0.15
CA GLY A 172 -2.28 -3.62 1.19
C GLY A 172 -3.70 -4.16 1.04
N ILE A 173 -4.22 -4.19 -0.19
CA ILE A 173 -5.56 -4.73 -0.47
C ILE A 173 -5.58 -6.26 -0.31
N LEU A 174 -4.69 -6.97 -1.00
CA LEU A 174 -4.72 -8.44 -1.09
C LEU A 174 -4.46 -9.11 0.26
N LEU A 175 -3.48 -8.62 1.02
CA LEU A 175 -3.15 -9.19 2.33
C LEU A 175 -4.25 -8.91 3.37
N THR A 176 -4.92 -7.76 3.25
CA THR A 176 -6.09 -7.46 4.10
C THR A 176 -7.30 -8.32 3.71
N ASP A 177 -7.53 -8.58 2.42
CA ASP A 177 -8.57 -9.51 1.99
C ASP A 177 -8.28 -10.94 2.48
N LEU A 178 -7.03 -11.37 2.41
CA LEU A 178 -6.60 -12.65 2.98
C LEU A 178 -6.87 -12.70 4.50
N ALA A 179 -6.48 -11.66 5.24
CA ALA A 179 -6.75 -11.57 6.68
C ALA A 179 -8.26 -11.64 6.98
N PHE A 180 -9.09 -10.97 6.18
CA PHE A 180 -10.54 -11.02 6.30
C PHE A 180 -11.08 -12.45 6.16
N ARG A 181 -10.62 -13.20 5.15
CA ARG A 181 -10.99 -14.60 4.93
C ARG A 181 -10.54 -15.49 6.08
N LEU A 182 -9.31 -15.30 6.58
CA LEU A 182 -8.79 -16.05 7.73
C LEU A 182 -9.62 -15.81 8.98
N VAL A 183 -10.03 -14.57 9.26
CA VAL A 183 -10.91 -14.26 10.40
C VAL A 183 -12.26 -14.96 10.27
N GLN A 184 -12.85 -15.01 9.07
CA GLN A 184 -14.09 -15.75 8.86
C GLN A 184 -13.94 -17.26 9.16
N LEU A 185 -12.81 -17.85 8.76
CA LEU A 185 -12.49 -19.26 9.06
C LEU A 185 -12.26 -19.48 10.56
N ILE A 186 -11.49 -18.63 11.23
CA ILE A 186 -11.20 -18.71 12.66
C ILE A 186 -12.48 -18.67 13.50
N PHE A 187 -13.40 -17.78 13.15
CA PHE A 187 -14.66 -17.63 13.87
C PHE A 187 -15.81 -18.48 13.32
N LYS A 188 -15.51 -19.43 12.41
CA LYS A 188 -16.46 -20.41 11.82
C LYS A 188 -17.70 -19.76 11.19
N ASP A 189 -17.58 -18.61 10.58
CA ASP A 189 -18.67 -17.92 9.90
C ASP A 189 -18.99 -18.59 8.55
N ARG A 190 -19.59 -19.79 8.58
CA ARG A 190 -20.00 -20.52 7.37
C ARG A 190 -21.13 -19.83 6.58
N GLY A 191 -21.79 -18.82 7.15
CA GLY A 191 -22.99 -18.18 6.58
C GLY A 191 -22.77 -16.93 5.74
N LEU A 192 -21.61 -16.25 5.82
CA LEU A 192 -21.39 -14.97 5.14
C LEU A 192 -20.73 -15.07 3.75
N ILE A 193 -20.41 -16.28 3.29
CA ILE A 193 -19.75 -16.50 1.98
C ILE A 193 -20.81 -16.54 0.83
N GLN A 194 -22.11 -16.64 1.13
CA GLN A 194 -23.16 -16.90 0.14
C GLN A 194 -24.02 -15.70 -0.29
N HIS A 195 -23.71 -14.47 0.06
CA HIS A 195 -24.42 -13.31 -0.51
C HIS A 195 -23.47 -12.39 -1.26
N LYS A 196 -23.32 -12.67 -2.55
CA LYS A 196 -23.00 -11.70 -3.58
C LYS A 196 -24.18 -10.78 -3.82
#